data_69d7f759e38c894c256801a353aa0af5
#
_entry.id   69d7f759e38c894c256801a353aa0af5
#
_cell.length_a   1.000
_cell.length_b   1.000
_cell.length_c   1.000
_cell.angle_alpha   90.00
_cell.angle_beta   90.00
_cell.angle_gamma   90.00
#
_symmetry.space_group_name_H-M   'P 1'
#
loop_
_entity.id
_entity.type
_entity.pdbx_description
1 polymer ?
#
loop_
_entity_poly.entity_id
_entity_poly.type
_entity_poly.pdbx_seq_one_letter_code
_entity_poly.pdbx_strand_id
1 'polypeptide(L)'
;MPNNSIPQSAIDRIREAADFIEILEREGLSLKRRGSSLVALCPFHTETKPSFTVGRFTKTYKCFGCGKSGDVFQFFIEHHRLTFPESVRHVAQLVGLEHLLRDMQ
;
A
#
# COMPACT_ATOMS: atom_id res chain seq x y z
N MET A 1 -1.11 19.93 -18.58
CA MET A 1 -1.17 19.69 -18.02
C MET A 1 -1.05 19.27 -17.13
N PRO A 2 -1.15 19.12 -17.02
CA PRO A 2 -0.95 18.95 -15.98
C PRO A 2 -0.20 18.57 -15.20
N ASN A 3 0.20 18.98 -14.92
CA ASN A 3 0.87 18.87 -14.06
C ASN A 3 0.66 18.23 -12.84
N ASN A 4 -0.10 17.20 -12.77
CA ASN A 4 -0.29 16.33 -11.65
C ASN A 4 0.67 15.16 -11.65
N SER A 5 1.64 15.22 -12.50
CA SER A 5 2.64 14.17 -12.57
C SER A 5 3.56 14.24 -11.36
N ILE A 6 3.66 13.16 -10.64
CA ILE A 6 4.57 13.05 -9.51
C ILE A 6 5.87 12.46 -10.04
N PRO A 7 7.03 13.07 -9.72
CA PRO A 7 8.30 12.51 -10.20
C PRO A 7 8.47 11.07 -9.73
N GLN A 8 8.97 10.22 -10.63
CA GLN A 8 9.16 8.82 -10.29
C GLN A 8 10.12 8.65 -9.12
N SER A 9 11.13 9.55 -9.01
CA SER A 9 12.06 9.47 -7.89
C SER A 9 11.36 9.68 -6.55
N ALA A 10 10.38 10.58 -6.50
CA ALA A 10 9.63 10.81 -5.28
C ALA A 10 8.77 9.58 -4.95
N ILE A 11 8.13 9.01 -5.95
CA ILE A 11 7.31 7.82 -5.78
C ILE A 11 8.17 6.68 -5.21
N ASP A 12 9.34 6.48 -5.78
CA ASP A 12 10.23 5.39 -5.34
C ASP A 12 10.71 5.60 -3.91
N ARG A 13 11.05 6.83 -3.55
CA ARG A 13 11.52 7.12 -2.20
C ARG A 13 10.42 6.93 -1.18
N ILE A 14 9.21 7.33 -1.51
CA ILE A 14 8.07 7.16 -0.61
C ILE A 14 7.76 5.68 -0.45
N ARG A 15 7.78 4.93 -1.55
CA ARG A 15 7.53 3.49 -1.49
C ARG A 15 8.58 2.79 -0.63
N GLU A 16 9.85 3.15 -0.81
CA GLU A 16 10.92 2.54 -0.04
C GLU A 16 10.83 2.84 1.44
N ALA A 17 10.42 4.05 1.78
CA ALA A 17 10.31 4.46 3.17
C ALA A 17 9.12 3.79 3.86
N ALA A 18 8.16 3.30 3.11
CA ALA A 18 6.93 2.75 3.69
C ALA A 18 7.20 1.37 4.29
N ASP A 19 6.83 1.22 5.57
CA ASP A 19 6.79 -0.08 6.20
C ASP A 19 5.40 -0.64 5.94
N PHE A 20 5.29 -1.41 4.85
CA PHE A 20 3.98 -1.84 4.37
C PHE A 20 3.26 -2.71 5.41
N ILE A 21 4.02 -3.56 6.12
CA ILE A 21 3.42 -4.43 7.12
C ILE A 21 2.83 -3.61 8.26
N GLU A 22 3.60 -2.63 8.76
CA GLU A 22 3.09 -1.76 9.81
C GLU A 22 1.86 -0.98 9.33
N ILE A 23 1.91 -0.48 8.11
CA ILE A 23 0.79 0.27 7.56
C ILE A 23 -0.46 -0.60 7.50
N LEU A 24 -0.33 -1.83 7.04
CA LEU A 24 -1.46 -2.74 6.97
C LEU A 24 -2.02 -3.06 8.35
N GLU A 25 -1.16 -3.22 9.34
CA GLU A 25 -1.61 -3.47 10.70
C GLU A 25 -2.38 -2.27 11.25
N ARG A 26 -1.93 -1.07 10.95
CA ARG A 26 -2.64 0.14 11.35
C ARG A 26 -4.00 0.24 10.66
N GLU A 27 -4.11 -0.34 9.48
CA GLU A 27 -5.39 -0.36 8.75
C GLU A 27 -6.32 -1.46 9.26
N GLY A 28 -5.88 -2.20 10.27
CA GLY A 28 -6.75 -3.18 10.90
C GLY A 28 -6.55 -4.62 10.49
N LEU A 29 -5.56 -4.89 9.63
CA LEU A 29 -5.30 -6.26 9.23
C LEU A 29 -4.53 -7.00 10.33
N SER A 30 -4.97 -8.22 10.61
CA SER A 30 -4.28 -9.08 11.56
C SER A 30 -3.37 -10.02 10.79
N LEU A 31 -2.14 -9.60 10.58
CA LEU A 31 -1.18 -10.35 9.76
C LEU A 31 -0.50 -11.43 10.58
N LYS A 32 -0.44 -12.62 10.01
CA LYS A 32 0.21 -13.76 10.65
C LYS A 32 1.27 -14.33 9.74
N ARG A 33 2.39 -14.71 10.34
CA ARG A 33 3.49 -15.23 9.56
C ARG A 33 3.17 -16.60 8.97
N ARG A 34 3.53 -16.78 7.71
CA ARG A 34 3.43 -18.06 7.04
C ARG A 34 4.64 -18.18 6.12
N GLY A 35 5.69 -18.88 6.59
CA GLY A 35 6.93 -18.97 5.84
C GLY A 35 7.56 -17.61 5.65
N SER A 36 7.87 -17.25 4.42
CA SER A 36 8.46 -15.96 4.11
C SER A 36 7.41 -14.88 3.84
N SER A 37 6.13 -15.22 4.06
CA SER A 37 5.04 -14.29 3.81
C SER A 37 4.23 -14.06 5.08
N LEU A 38 3.31 -13.09 4.99
CA LEU A 38 2.33 -12.83 6.04
C LEU A 38 0.96 -12.93 5.40
N VAL A 39 0.00 -13.46 6.15
CA VAL A 39 -1.36 -13.67 5.63
C VAL A 39 -2.38 -13.06 6.56
N ALA A 40 -3.51 -12.66 5.99
CA ALA A 40 -4.62 -12.07 6.74
C ALA A 40 -5.92 -12.28 5.97
N LEU A 41 -7.02 -11.98 6.62
CA LEU A 41 -8.30 -11.89 5.92
C LEU A 41 -8.23 -10.69 4.98
N CYS A 42 -8.74 -10.87 3.78
CA CYS A 42 -8.68 -9.83 2.77
C CYS A 42 -9.60 -8.67 3.14
N PRO A 43 -9.11 -7.41 3.08
CA PRO A 43 -9.97 -6.28 3.38
C PRO A 43 -10.89 -5.87 2.23
N PHE A 44 -10.72 -6.49 1.07
CA PHE A 44 -11.48 -6.11 -0.13
C PHE A 44 -12.71 -6.96 -0.35
N HIS A 45 -12.83 -8.08 0.34
CA HIS A 45 -14.02 -8.93 0.23
C HIS A 45 -14.19 -9.74 1.50
N THR A 46 -15.39 -10.26 1.71
CA THR A 46 -15.69 -11.06 2.89
C THR A 46 -15.22 -12.49 2.68
N GLU A 47 -14.48 -13.01 3.64
CA GLU A 47 -14.00 -14.39 3.58
C GLU A 47 -13.79 -14.92 5.00
N THR A 48 -13.72 -16.24 5.10
CA THR A 48 -13.51 -16.89 6.40
C THR A 48 -12.11 -17.48 6.53
N LYS A 49 -11.38 -17.60 5.42
CA LYS A 49 -10.02 -18.13 5.43
C LYS A 49 -9.06 -17.08 4.93
N PRO A 50 -7.90 -16.91 5.58
CA PRO A 50 -6.94 -15.92 5.15
C PRO A 50 -6.41 -16.25 3.76
N SER A 51 -6.58 -15.32 2.83
CA SER A 51 -6.04 -15.47 1.48
C SER A 51 -5.27 -14.24 1.03
N PHE A 52 -5.28 -13.17 1.83
CA PHE A 52 -4.54 -11.95 1.54
C PHE A 52 -3.09 -12.18 1.99
N THR A 53 -2.18 -12.21 1.04
CA THR A 53 -0.79 -12.57 1.30
C THR A 53 0.12 -11.38 1.02
N VAL A 54 1.04 -11.12 1.93
CA VAL A 54 1.97 -9.99 1.84
C VAL A 54 3.38 -10.54 1.87
N GLY A 55 4.20 -10.16 0.89
CA GLY A 55 5.60 -10.53 0.88
C GLY A 55 6.36 -9.67 1.89
N ARG A 56 7.19 -10.31 2.73
CA ARG A 56 7.90 -9.57 3.75
C ARG A 56 8.93 -8.61 3.17
N PHE A 57 9.52 -8.96 2.06
CA PHE A 57 10.60 -8.18 1.49
C PHE A 57 10.23 -7.48 0.20
N THR A 58 9.17 -7.94 -0.48
CA THR A 58 8.76 -7.35 -1.75
C THR A 58 7.89 -6.13 -1.60
N LYS A 59 7.28 -5.96 -0.42
CA LYS A 59 6.36 -4.85 -0.14
C LYS A 59 5.18 -4.86 -1.09
N THR A 60 4.72 -6.07 -1.45
CA THR A 60 3.56 -6.23 -2.32
C THR A 60 2.59 -7.21 -1.69
N TYR A 61 1.34 -7.13 -2.14
CA TYR A 61 0.32 -8.06 -1.67
C TYR A 61 -0.33 -8.77 -2.85
N LYS A 62 -0.92 -9.91 -2.55
CA LYS A 62 -1.79 -10.60 -3.49
C LYS A 62 -2.85 -11.35 -2.70
N CYS A 63 -4.10 -11.18 -3.08
CA CYS A 63 -5.19 -11.94 -2.49
C CYS A 63 -5.54 -13.10 -3.41
N PHE A 64 -5.32 -14.32 -2.92
CA PHE A 64 -5.62 -15.50 -3.70
C PHE A 64 -7.12 -15.81 -3.74
N GLY A 65 -7.91 -15.08 -2.96
CA GLY A 65 -9.36 -15.23 -3.00
C GLY A 65 -10.04 -14.38 -4.06
N CYS A 66 -9.61 -13.12 -4.21
CA CYS A 66 -10.25 -12.22 -5.17
C CYS A 66 -9.33 -11.76 -6.29
N GLY A 67 -8.04 -12.11 -6.24
CA GLY A 67 -7.12 -11.79 -7.32
C GLY A 67 -6.51 -10.41 -7.28
N LYS A 68 -6.89 -9.55 -6.34
CA LYS A 68 -6.32 -8.22 -6.27
C LYS A 68 -4.87 -8.29 -5.82
N SER A 69 -4.04 -7.41 -6.37
CA SER A 69 -2.62 -7.38 -6.03
C SER A 69 -2.08 -5.99 -6.25
N GLY A 70 -0.92 -5.71 -5.63
CA GLY A 70 -0.29 -4.41 -5.82
C GLY A 70 0.69 -4.09 -4.70
N ASP A 71 1.06 -2.81 -4.67
CA ASP A 71 1.96 -2.28 -3.64
C ASP A 71 1.16 -1.42 -2.65
N VAL A 72 1.87 -0.63 -1.83
CA VAL A 72 1.23 0.18 -0.81
C VAL A 72 0.27 1.20 -1.43
N PHE A 73 0.62 1.77 -2.58
CA PHE A 73 -0.25 2.75 -3.22
C PHE A 73 -1.51 2.08 -3.75
N GLN A 74 -1.37 0.93 -4.40
CA GLN A 74 -2.52 0.21 -4.93
C GLN A 74 -3.46 -0.22 -3.80
N PHE A 75 -2.89 -0.57 -2.64
CA PHE A 75 -3.71 -0.92 -1.48
C PHE A 75 -4.63 0.23 -1.11
N PHE A 76 -4.10 1.45 -1.01
CA PHE A 76 -4.93 2.59 -0.64
C PHE A 76 -5.91 2.99 -1.74
N ILE A 77 -5.52 2.81 -3.01
CA ILE A 77 -6.45 3.05 -4.10
C ILE A 77 -7.68 2.16 -3.96
N GLU A 78 -7.47 0.88 -3.68
CA GLU A 78 -8.56 -0.08 -3.57
C GLU A 78 -9.32 0.06 -2.25
N HIS A 79 -8.60 0.24 -1.16
CA HIS A 79 -9.21 0.18 0.18
C HIS A 79 -9.88 1.51 0.56
N HIS A 80 -9.26 2.61 0.22
CA HIS A 80 -9.79 3.94 0.55
C HIS A 80 -10.37 4.66 -0.67
N ARG A 81 -10.38 4.01 -1.83
CA ARG A 81 -10.94 4.54 -3.06
C ARG A 81 -10.30 5.86 -3.46
N LEU A 82 -8.98 5.88 -3.35
CA LEU A 82 -8.22 7.07 -3.72
C LEU A 82 -7.74 6.98 -5.17
N THR A 83 -7.43 8.13 -5.75
CA THR A 83 -6.70 8.16 -7.01
C THR A 83 -5.25 7.84 -6.72
N PHE A 84 -4.46 7.56 -7.76
CA PHE A 84 -3.04 7.29 -7.56
C PHE A 84 -2.33 8.48 -6.91
N PRO A 85 -2.48 9.73 -7.40
CA PRO A 85 -1.82 10.85 -6.72
C PRO A 85 -2.25 11.00 -5.27
N GLU A 86 -3.53 10.76 -4.97
CA GLU A 86 -4.00 10.84 -3.59
C GLU A 86 -3.35 9.77 -2.73
N SER A 87 -3.17 8.57 -3.27
CA SER A 87 -2.53 7.50 -2.51
C SER A 87 -1.08 7.82 -2.23
N VAL A 88 -0.37 8.41 -3.19
CA VAL A 88 1.02 8.80 -2.99
C VAL A 88 1.13 9.86 -1.89
N ARG A 89 0.24 10.86 -1.92
CA ARG A 89 0.24 11.89 -0.87
C ARG A 89 -0.05 11.30 0.48
N HIS A 90 -1.00 10.37 0.53
CA HIS A 90 -1.38 9.74 1.79
C HIS A 90 -0.20 8.96 2.39
N VAL A 91 0.47 8.15 1.57
CA VAL A 91 1.61 7.39 2.06
C VAL A 91 2.76 8.32 2.42
N ALA A 92 2.96 9.39 1.66
CA ALA A 92 4.01 10.36 1.97
C ALA A 92 3.78 10.96 3.37
N GLN A 93 2.54 11.23 3.72
CA GLN A 93 2.24 11.74 5.06
C GLN A 93 2.55 10.70 6.14
N LEU A 94 2.25 9.44 5.86
CA LEU A 94 2.50 8.37 6.83
C LEU A 94 3.98 8.19 7.11
N VAL A 95 4.83 8.44 6.12
CA VAL A 95 6.27 8.20 6.27
C VAL A 95 7.08 9.49 6.45
N GLY A 96 6.40 10.63 6.52
CA GLY A 96 7.09 11.90 6.77
C GLY A 96 7.85 12.47 5.58
N LEU A 97 7.45 12.13 4.39
CA LEU A 97 8.10 12.60 3.17
C LEU A 97 7.24 13.54 2.34
N GLU A 98 6.30 14.21 2.99
CA GLU A 98 5.42 15.14 2.29
C GLU A 98 6.18 16.22 1.54
N HIS A 99 7.35 16.60 2.04
CA HIS A 99 8.14 17.65 1.42
C HIS A 99 8.57 17.32 0.01
N LEU A 100 8.60 16.03 -0.34
CA LEU A 100 8.95 15.63 -1.70
C LEU A 100 7.86 16.01 -2.70
N LEU A 101 6.66 16.28 -2.21
CA LEU A 101 5.51 16.62 -3.05
C LEU A 101 5.12 18.10 -2.93
N ARG A 102 5.85 18.85 -2.15
CA ARG A 102 5.46 20.21 -1.80
C ARG A 102 5.40 21.16 -3.00
N ASP A 103 6.28 20.98 -3.95
CA ASP A 103 6.36 21.85 -5.11
C ASP A 103 5.43 21.44 -6.24
N MET A 104 4.59 20.46 -6.00
CA MET A 104 3.71 19.93 -7.02
C MET A 104 2.33 20.55 -6.85
N GLN A 105 2.01 21.45 -7.70
CA GLN A 105 0.73 22.14 -7.64
C GLN A 105 -0.16 21.76 -8.80
#